data_b25d38fe823c755be50094fb84915e18
#
_entry.id   b25d38fe823c755be50094fb84915e18
#
_cell.length_a   1.000
_cell.length_b   1.000
_cell.length_c   1.000
_cell.angle_alpha   90.00
_cell.angle_beta   90.00
_cell.angle_gamma   90.00
#
_symmetry.space_group_name_H-M   'P 1'
#
loop_
_entity.id
_entity.type
_entity.pdbx_description
1 polymer ?
#
loop_
_entity_poly.entity_id
_entity_poly.type
_entity_poly.pdbx_seq_one_letter_code
_entity_poly.pdbx_strand_id
1 'polypeptide(L)'
;MKAQKFEKNLTPIEFLFYLPMENQTQRPTLPVIIELQYLPCLEFFVALLQHEVVYIETHEHFQKQTYRNRFYIQTTNKIDLLTVPVQDSRSKVLIRDLRIEYRQDWVRRHWGAIFSAYGKAPFFEYFAYVFEKTFQKKPAFLFDLNWELLTNCLKLLRIEENRIKWTEKFEKSENQAIIDLRSVISPKKSFLERGIYRPASYRQNFGNEFEPNLSILDLLFCQGTEAKKILEKSSADSSSWVDK
;
A
#
# COMPACT_ATOMS: atom_id res chain seq x y z
N MET A 1 25.62 -34.49 23.56
CA MET A 1 25.16 -35.34 22.47
C MET A 1 23.67 -35.71 22.60
N LYS A 2 22.74 -34.70 22.78
CA LYS A 2 21.29 -34.93 22.89
C LYS A 2 20.41 -33.87 22.19
N ALA A 3 20.99 -32.95 21.42
CA ALA A 3 20.27 -31.86 20.76
C ALA A 3 19.84 -32.10 19.29
N GLN A 4 20.30 -33.17 18.65
CA GLN A 4 20.11 -33.38 17.20
C GLN A 4 18.90 -34.24 16.80
N LYS A 5 18.04 -34.66 17.75
CA LYS A 5 16.95 -35.61 17.45
C LYS A 5 15.55 -35.02 17.41
N PHE A 6 15.37 -33.69 17.65
CA PHE A 6 14.05 -33.03 17.74
C PHE A 6 13.62 -32.27 16.49
N GLU A 7 14.50 -32.07 15.49
CA GLU A 7 14.25 -31.18 14.34
C GLU A 7 13.38 -31.76 13.21
N LYS A 8 12.96 -33.00 13.27
CA LYS A 8 12.36 -33.70 12.10
C LYS A 8 10.84 -33.60 11.94
N ASN A 9 10.09 -32.99 12.89
CA ASN A 9 8.62 -32.97 12.85
C ASN A 9 7.98 -31.65 13.28
N LEU A 10 8.70 -30.54 13.30
CA LEU A 10 8.12 -29.23 13.61
C LEU A 10 7.52 -28.65 12.33
N THR A 11 6.30 -28.13 12.46
CA THR A 11 5.69 -27.28 11.42
C THR A 11 6.55 -26.02 11.24
N PRO A 12 6.49 -25.34 10.07
CA PRO A 12 7.23 -24.09 9.85
C PRO A 12 6.95 -23.01 10.92
N ILE A 13 5.78 -23.04 11.56
CA ILE A 13 5.40 -22.13 12.63
C ILE A 13 6.09 -22.52 13.95
N GLU A 14 6.13 -23.81 14.30
CA GLU A 14 6.81 -24.29 15.53
C GLU A 14 8.32 -24.10 15.47
N PHE A 15 8.92 -24.20 14.27
CA PHE A 15 10.33 -23.92 14.06
C PHE A 15 10.70 -22.45 14.36
N LEU A 16 9.81 -21.50 14.08
CA LEU A 16 9.99 -20.09 14.39
C LEU A 16 10.06 -19.79 15.90
N PHE A 17 9.43 -20.61 16.74
CA PHE A 17 9.46 -20.45 18.20
C PHE A 17 10.71 -21.09 18.87
N TYR A 18 11.44 -21.95 18.13
CA TYR A 18 12.60 -22.68 18.67
C TYR A 18 13.96 -22.04 18.36
N LEU A 19 13.99 -20.90 17.65
CA LEU A 19 15.24 -20.18 17.41
C LEU A 19 15.77 -19.57 18.72
N PRO A 20 17.08 -19.69 19.03
CA PRO A 20 17.68 -19.10 20.22
C PRO A 20 17.47 -17.59 20.27
N MET A 21 17.16 -17.04 21.42
CA MET A 21 16.83 -15.64 21.66
C MET A 21 17.93 -14.63 21.23
N GLU A 22 19.17 -15.04 21.08
CA GLU A 22 20.31 -14.18 20.75
C GLU A 22 20.32 -13.69 19.29
N ASN A 23 19.51 -14.29 18.40
CA ASN A 23 19.38 -13.88 16.98
C ASN A 23 18.01 -13.32 16.62
N GLN A 24 17.21 -12.87 17.57
CA GLN A 24 15.83 -12.41 17.36
C GLN A 24 15.70 -10.99 16.76
N THR A 25 16.75 -10.40 16.23
CA THR A 25 16.64 -9.08 15.61
C THR A 25 15.86 -9.07 14.30
N GLN A 26 15.58 -10.23 13.69
CA GLN A 26 14.71 -10.34 12.51
C GLN A 26 14.11 -11.74 12.43
N ARG A 27 12.93 -11.96 13.02
CA ARG A 27 12.11 -13.13 12.64
C ARG A 27 11.72 -12.94 11.18
N PRO A 28 11.94 -13.94 10.30
CA PRO A 28 11.44 -13.85 8.94
C PRO A 28 9.91 -13.70 9.03
N THR A 29 9.43 -12.54 8.60
CA THR A 29 7.99 -12.28 8.56
C THR A 29 7.38 -13.12 7.45
N LEU A 30 6.21 -13.73 7.69
CA LEU A 30 5.49 -14.45 6.64
C LEU A 30 5.31 -13.54 5.42
N PRO A 31 5.44 -14.05 4.20
CA PRO A 31 5.07 -13.29 3.01
C PRO A 31 3.63 -12.80 3.09
N VAL A 32 3.36 -11.67 2.46
CA VAL A 32 2.00 -11.10 2.36
C VAL A 32 1.55 -11.06 0.91
N ILE A 33 0.25 -11.27 0.68
CA ILE A 33 -0.39 -11.03 -0.61
C ILE A 33 -1.41 -9.90 -0.47
N ILE A 34 -1.35 -8.91 -1.38
CA ILE A 34 -2.20 -7.72 -1.34
C ILE A 34 -2.56 -7.28 -2.76
N GLU A 35 -3.70 -6.63 -2.94
CA GLU A 35 -4.06 -6.01 -4.20
C GLU A 35 -3.27 -4.74 -4.48
N LEU A 36 -3.08 -4.42 -5.77
CA LEU A 36 -2.48 -3.15 -6.19
C LEU A 36 -3.47 -2.00 -6.05
N GLN A 37 -3.05 -0.92 -5.41
CA GLN A 37 -3.89 0.25 -5.14
C GLN A 37 -3.40 1.49 -5.90
N TYR A 38 -4.33 2.39 -6.23
CA TYR A 38 -4.05 3.67 -6.87
C TYR A 38 -3.61 4.70 -5.82
N LEU A 39 -2.34 5.14 -5.88
CA LEU A 39 -1.75 6.04 -4.88
C LEU A 39 -2.10 5.60 -3.45
N PRO A 40 -1.60 4.44 -3.00
CA PRO A 40 -2.07 3.74 -1.81
C PRO A 40 -2.08 4.62 -0.55
N CYS A 41 -2.96 4.28 0.39
CA CYS A 41 -3.01 4.91 1.71
C CYS A 41 -1.82 4.48 2.59
N LEU A 42 -1.60 5.20 3.70
CA LEU A 42 -0.46 4.95 4.60
C LEU A 42 -0.47 3.53 5.16
N GLU A 43 -1.65 3.00 5.49
CA GLU A 43 -1.81 1.63 5.98
C GLU A 43 -1.25 0.56 5.03
N PHE A 44 -1.41 0.75 3.72
CA PHE A 44 -0.83 -0.13 2.70
C PHE A 44 0.70 -0.20 2.80
N PHE A 45 1.36 0.95 2.96
CA PHE A 45 2.82 1.01 3.08
C PHE A 45 3.31 0.47 4.41
N VAL A 46 2.54 0.66 5.49
CA VAL A 46 2.85 0.04 6.78
C VAL A 46 2.78 -1.48 6.67
N ALA A 47 1.72 -2.03 6.06
CA ALA A 47 1.63 -3.46 5.78
C ALA A 47 2.81 -3.96 4.93
N LEU A 48 3.17 -3.23 3.87
CA LEU A 48 4.29 -3.58 2.99
C LEU A 48 5.63 -3.60 3.75
N LEU A 49 5.87 -2.64 4.65
CA LEU A 49 7.12 -2.55 5.40
C LEU A 49 7.31 -3.67 6.42
N GLN A 50 6.22 -4.25 6.92
CA GLN A 50 6.25 -5.32 7.93
C GLN A 50 6.67 -6.69 7.36
N HIS A 51 6.71 -6.86 6.02
CA HIS A 51 6.97 -8.14 5.37
C HIS A 51 8.18 -8.06 4.43
N GLU A 52 9.04 -9.07 4.45
CA GLU A 52 10.22 -9.14 3.56
C GLU A 52 9.82 -9.42 2.12
N VAL A 53 8.75 -10.19 1.92
CA VAL A 53 8.24 -10.55 0.59
C VAL A 53 6.76 -10.14 0.49
N VAL A 54 6.46 -9.35 -0.54
CA VAL A 54 5.11 -8.86 -0.83
C VAL A 54 4.69 -9.32 -2.21
N TYR A 55 3.62 -10.11 -2.28
CA TYR A 55 3.00 -10.49 -3.54
C TYR A 55 1.89 -9.52 -3.89
N ILE A 56 2.00 -8.89 -5.04
CA ILE A 56 0.91 -8.09 -5.63
C ILE A 56 0.01 -9.03 -6.44
N GLU A 57 -1.27 -9.03 -6.09
CA GLU A 57 -2.28 -9.82 -6.80
C GLU A 57 -2.57 -9.23 -8.18
N THR A 58 -2.33 -10.02 -9.22
CA THR A 58 -2.50 -9.59 -10.61
C THR A 58 -3.66 -10.27 -11.34
N HIS A 59 -4.23 -11.33 -10.74
CA HIS A 59 -5.26 -12.18 -11.35
C HIS A 59 -6.65 -12.04 -10.70
N GLU A 60 -6.82 -11.04 -9.82
CA GLU A 60 -8.13 -10.75 -9.25
C GLU A 60 -9.05 -10.01 -10.23
N HIS A 61 -10.36 -10.07 -9.96
CA HIS A 61 -11.32 -9.23 -10.65
C HIS A 61 -11.44 -7.86 -9.98
N PHE A 62 -11.61 -6.83 -10.80
CA PHE A 62 -11.78 -5.47 -10.30
C PHE A 62 -12.97 -5.36 -9.33
N GLN A 63 -12.73 -4.73 -8.19
CA GLN A 63 -13.75 -4.44 -7.19
C GLN A 63 -13.99 -2.93 -7.09
N LYS A 64 -15.26 -2.53 -7.30
CA LYS A 64 -15.66 -1.13 -7.17
C LYS A 64 -15.60 -0.63 -5.74
N GLN A 65 -15.45 0.68 -5.60
CA GLN A 65 -15.45 1.35 -4.31
C GLN A 65 -14.35 0.83 -3.37
N THR A 66 -13.17 0.57 -3.94
CA THR A 66 -11.96 0.18 -3.22
C THR A 66 -10.81 1.10 -3.60
N TYR A 67 -9.68 0.99 -2.93
CA TYR A 67 -8.46 1.76 -3.25
C TYR A 67 -7.84 1.39 -4.61
N ARG A 68 -8.33 0.38 -5.33
CA ARG A 68 -7.80 -0.01 -6.64
C ARG A 68 -7.82 1.10 -7.69
N ASN A 69 -8.82 1.98 -7.63
CA ASN A 69 -8.94 3.11 -8.57
C ASN A 69 -9.27 4.44 -7.90
N ARG A 70 -9.05 4.58 -6.58
CA ARG A 70 -9.31 5.81 -5.85
C ARG A 70 -8.34 6.02 -4.70
N PHE A 71 -8.17 7.28 -4.33
CA PHE A 71 -7.41 7.68 -3.14
C PHE A 71 -8.02 8.93 -2.50
N TYR A 72 -7.58 9.22 -1.28
CA TYR A 72 -8.05 10.35 -0.50
C TYR A 72 -6.91 11.34 -0.25
N ILE A 73 -7.20 12.63 -0.39
CA ILE A 73 -6.31 13.74 -0.06
C ILE A 73 -7.00 14.72 0.88
N GLN A 74 -6.23 15.37 1.74
CA GLN A 74 -6.73 16.49 2.51
C GLN A 74 -6.68 17.77 1.68
N THR A 75 -7.78 18.52 1.70
CA THR A 75 -7.87 19.84 1.12
C THR A 75 -8.19 20.86 2.23
N THR A 76 -8.27 22.15 1.89
CA THR A 76 -8.52 23.20 2.88
C THR A 76 -9.77 22.96 3.74
N ASN A 77 -10.82 22.39 3.16
CA ASN A 77 -12.13 22.32 3.82
C ASN A 77 -12.62 20.88 4.10
N LYS A 78 -12.01 19.88 3.49
CA LYS A 78 -12.50 18.49 3.56
C LYS A 78 -11.48 17.49 3.05
N ILE A 79 -11.80 16.22 3.26
CA ILE A 79 -11.13 15.11 2.58
C ILE A 79 -11.80 14.91 1.21
N ASP A 80 -11.02 15.00 0.15
CA ASP A 80 -11.47 14.77 -1.22
C ASP A 80 -11.12 13.36 -1.68
N LEU A 81 -12.07 12.77 -2.41
CA LEU A 81 -11.95 11.47 -3.05
C LEU A 81 -11.69 11.65 -4.54
N LEU A 82 -10.55 11.19 -5.01
CA LEU A 82 -10.17 11.19 -6.42
C LEU A 82 -10.27 9.78 -6.99
N THR A 83 -10.99 9.63 -8.10
CA THR A 83 -11.28 8.31 -8.69
C THR A 83 -10.91 8.28 -10.17
N VAL A 84 -10.07 7.30 -10.57
CA VAL A 84 -9.78 7.01 -11.98
C VAL A 84 -11.01 6.36 -12.60
N PRO A 85 -11.60 6.96 -13.64
CA PRO A 85 -12.70 6.34 -14.37
C PRO A 85 -12.19 5.15 -15.19
N VAL A 86 -12.94 4.06 -15.19
CA VAL A 86 -12.57 2.82 -15.88
C VAL A 86 -13.71 2.36 -16.79
N GLN A 87 -13.33 1.71 -17.91
CA GLN A 87 -14.27 1.09 -18.84
C GLN A 87 -14.83 -0.22 -18.25
N ASP A 88 -16.04 -0.60 -18.66
CA ASP A 88 -16.65 -1.91 -18.37
C ASP A 88 -16.64 -2.35 -16.90
N SER A 89 -16.68 -1.39 -16.00
CA SER A 89 -16.66 -1.65 -14.56
C SER A 89 -17.84 -2.52 -14.05
N ARG A 90 -18.80 -2.87 -14.89
CA ARG A 90 -19.96 -3.73 -14.56
C ARG A 90 -19.70 -5.20 -14.82
N SER A 91 -18.75 -5.55 -15.68
CA SER A 91 -18.34 -6.91 -15.99
C SER A 91 -17.27 -7.41 -15.00
N LYS A 92 -17.10 -8.73 -14.93
CA LYS A 92 -15.97 -9.33 -14.20
C LYS A 92 -14.71 -9.23 -15.05
N VAL A 93 -14.05 -8.06 -15.01
CA VAL A 93 -12.79 -7.82 -15.71
C VAL A 93 -11.63 -8.08 -14.76
N LEU A 94 -10.60 -8.76 -15.23
CA LEU A 94 -9.35 -8.90 -14.47
C LEU A 94 -8.71 -7.54 -14.29
N ILE A 95 -8.12 -7.30 -13.13
CA ILE A 95 -7.54 -5.98 -12.78
C ILE A 95 -6.47 -5.54 -13.80
N ARG A 96 -5.68 -6.48 -14.32
CA ARG A 96 -4.64 -6.20 -15.32
C ARG A 96 -5.18 -5.83 -16.70
N ASP A 97 -6.41 -6.25 -17.01
CA ASP A 97 -7.05 -6.02 -18.33
C ASP A 97 -8.02 -4.82 -18.29
N LEU A 98 -8.19 -4.20 -17.11
CA LEU A 98 -9.12 -3.10 -16.91
C LEU A 98 -8.60 -1.82 -17.54
N ARG A 99 -9.31 -1.32 -18.57
CA ARG A 99 -8.94 -0.11 -19.29
C ARG A 99 -9.38 1.16 -18.57
N ILE A 100 -8.52 2.17 -18.61
CA ILE A 100 -8.86 3.51 -18.14
C ILE A 100 -9.74 4.22 -19.16
N GLU A 101 -10.69 5.01 -18.67
CA GLU A 101 -11.57 5.83 -19.51
C GLU A 101 -11.05 7.27 -19.55
N TYR A 102 -10.65 7.72 -20.74
CA TYR A 102 -10.05 9.04 -20.95
C TYR A 102 -10.98 10.08 -21.61
N ARG A 103 -12.25 9.74 -21.88
CA ARG A 103 -13.23 10.74 -22.42
C ARG A 103 -13.48 11.89 -21.47
N GLN A 104 -13.31 11.69 -20.17
CA GLN A 104 -13.33 12.74 -19.16
C GLN A 104 -11.91 13.18 -18.86
N ASP A 105 -11.72 14.49 -18.64
CA ASP A 105 -10.40 15.05 -18.32
C ASP A 105 -10.07 14.85 -16.82
N TRP A 106 -10.10 13.60 -16.39
CA TRP A 106 -9.80 13.24 -15.01
C TRP A 106 -8.33 13.47 -14.63
N VAL A 107 -7.41 13.32 -15.57
CA VAL A 107 -5.97 13.55 -15.35
C VAL A 107 -5.72 14.99 -14.91
N ARG A 108 -6.27 15.97 -15.65
CA ARG A 108 -6.16 17.38 -15.29
C ARG A 108 -6.82 17.67 -13.95
N ARG A 109 -7.99 17.09 -13.70
CA ARG A 109 -8.70 17.27 -12.42
C ARG A 109 -7.90 16.71 -11.24
N HIS A 110 -7.33 15.49 -11.38
CA HIS A 110 -6.51 14.88 -10.33
C HIS A 110 -5.25 15.70 -10.08
N TRP A 111 -4.53 16.07 -11.16
CA TRP A 111 -3.32 16.89 -11.01
C TRP A 111 -3.63 18.27 -10.41
N GLY A 112 -4.67 18.92 -10.84
CA GLY A 112 -5.12 20.18 -10.28
C GLY A 112 -5.48 20.08 -8.79
N ALA A 113 -6.15 19.01 -8.38
CA ALA A 113 -6.47 18.74 -6.98
C ALA A 113 -5.20 18.49 -6.14
N ILE A 114 -4.26 17.67 -6.65
CA ILE A 114 -2.97 17.39 -6.00
C ILE A 114 -2.16 18.69 -5.87
N PHE A 115 -2.08 19.49 -6.93
CA PHE A 115 -1.37 20.78 -6.90
C PHE A 115 -2.01 21.77 -5.91
N SER A 116 -3.32 21.86 -5.90
CA SER A 116 -4.05 22.72 -4.96
C SER A 116 -3.84 22.28 -3.51
N ALA A 117 -3.80 20.96 -3.26
CA ALA A 117 -3.61 20.40 -1.93
C ALA A 117 -2.16 20.53 -1.43
N TYR A 118 -1.18 20.29 -2.30
CA TYR A 118 0.21 20.11 -1.87
C TYR A 118 1.22 21.05 -2.52
N GLY A 119 0.82 21.95 -3.43
CA GLY A 119 1.76 22.84 -4.14
C GLY A 119 2.58 23.76 -3.24
N LYS A 120 2.14 23.96 -1.98
CA LYS A 120 2.89 24.69 -0.94
C LYS A 120 3.54 23.78 0.11
N ALA A 121 3.43 22.46 -0.04
CA ALA A 121 4.06 21.52 0.88
C ALA A 121 5.58 21.49 0.69
N PRO A 122 6.37 21.30 1.76
CA PRO A 122 7.82 21.48 1.73
C PRO A 122 8.58 20.66 0.70
N PHE A 123 8.07 19.48 0.34
CA PHE A 123 8.74 18.56 -0.59
C PHE A 123 8.02 18.41 -1.93
N PHE A 124 7.00 19.23 -2.20
CA PHE A 124 6.23 19.12 -3.44
C PHE A 124 7.11 19.35 -4.67
N GLU A 125 7.91 20.42 -4.71
CA GLU A 125 8.78 20.76 -5.86
C GLU A 125 9.77 19.64 -6.18
N TYR A 126 10.20 18.87 -5.18
CA TYR A 126 11.19 17.81 -5.36
C TYR A 126 10.57 16.51 -5.90
N PHE A 127 9.32 16.22 -5.55
CA PHE A 127 8.71 14.91 -5.83
C PHE A 127 7.58 14.94 -6.84
N ALA A 128 6.93 16.10 -7.06
CA ALA A 128 5.76 16.23 -7.91
C ALA A 128 6.00 15.77 -9.35
N TYR A 129 7.20 16.06 -9.89
CA TYR A 129 7.55 15.75 -11.28
C TYR A 129 7.38 14.27 -11.64
N VAL A 130 7.74 13.33 -10.76
CA VAL A 130 7.64 11.89 -11.09
C VAL A 130 6.18 11.44 -11.23
N PHE A 131 5.29 12.00 -10.41
CA PHE A 131 3.86 11.72 -10.48
C PHE A 131 3.22 12.38 -11.71
N GLU A 132 3.53 13.65 -11.95
CA GLU A 132 3.03 14.37 -13.11
C GLU A 132 3.40 13.66 -14.41
N LYS A 133 4.66 13.26 -14.55
CA LYS A 133 5.15 12.51 -15.72
C LYS A 133 4.37 11.21 -15.92
N THR A 134 4.06 10.47 -14.85
CA THR A 134 3.26 9.24 -14.93
C THR A 134 1.85 9.52 -15.44
N PHE A 135 1.19 10.58 -14.96
CA PHE A 135 -0.13 10.98 -15.44
C PHE A 135 -0.11 11.42 -16.92
N GLN A 136 0.95 12.09 -17.36
CA GLN A 136 1.10 12.54 -18.74
C GLN A 136 1.25 11.38 -19.76
N LYS A 137 1.78 10.23 -19.33
CA LYS A 137 1.90 9.04 -20.18
C LYS A 137 0.57 8.46 -20.64
N LYS A 138 -0.50 8.68 -19.86
CA LYS A 138 -1.84 8.15 -20.12
C LYS A 138 -1.86 6.64 -20.40
N PRO A 139 -1.39 5.78 -19.49
CA PRO A 139 -1.37 4.35 -19.71
C PRO A 139 -2.78 3.81 -19.99
N ALA A 140 -2.88 2.80 -20.87
CA ALA A 140 -4.17 2.26 -21.28
C ALA A 140 -4.87 1.48 -20.18
N PHE A 141 -4.10 0.82 -19.28
CA PHE A 141 -4.62 -0.06 -18.24
C PHE A 141 -4.42 0.53 -16.84
N LEU A 142 -5.39 0.28 -15.97
CA LEU A 142 -5.35 0.73 -14.58
C LEU A 142 -4.18 0.09 -13.82
N PHE A 143 -3.89 -1.16 -14.12
CA PHE A 143 -2.77 -1.88 -13.50
C PHE A 143 -1.43 -1.19 -13.79
N ASP A 144 -1.18 -0.81 -15.04
CA ASP A 144 0.07 -0.15 -15.45
C ASP A 144 0.25 1.21 -14.76
N LEU A 145 -0.83 1.99 -14.69
CA LEU A 145 -0.85 3.26 -13.96
C LEU A 145 -0.49 3.07 -12.48
N ASN A 146 -1.16 2.14 -11.82
CA ASN A 146 -0.97 1.89 -10.39
C ASN A 146 0.42 1.33 -10.11
N TRP A 147 0.92 0.44 -10.96
CA TRP A 147 2.26 -0.12 -10.81
C TRP A 147 3.35 0.94 -10.94
N GLU A 148 3.28 1.81 -11.94
CA GLU A 148 4.24 2.89 -12.11
C GLU A 148 4.19 3.88 -10.92
N LEU A 149 2.99 4.22 -10.45
CA LEU A 149 2.83 5.10 -9.29
C LEU A 149 3.39 4.45 -8.01
N LEU A 150 3.12 3.16 -7.78
CA LEU A 150 3.69 2.43 -6.64
C LEU A 150 5.21 2.38 -6.72
N THR A 151 5.77 2.05 -7.89
CA THR A 151 7.23 2.04 -8.12
C THR A 151 7.87 3.39 -7.80
N ASN A 152 7.24 4.49 -8.21
CA ASN A 152 7.71 5.83 -7.85
C ASN A 152 7.68 6.06 -6.34
N CYS A 153 6.61 5.65 -5.66
CA CYS A 153 6.53 5.76 -4.20
C CYS A 153 7.62 4.93 -3.50
N LEU A 154 7.85 3.68 -3.95
CA LEU A 154 8.90 2.81 -3.39
C LEU A 154 10.29 3.45 -3.51
N LYS A 155 10.61 4.04 -4.68
CA LYS A 155 11.87 4.75 -4.91
C LYS A 155 12.04 5.95 -3.99
N LEU A 156 11.01 6.78 -3.85
CA LEU A 156 11.04 7.96 -2.98
C LEU A 156 11.17 7.56 -1.50
N LEU A 157 10.55 6.45 -1.09
CA LEU A 157 10.65 5.90 0.26
C LEU A 157 11.94 5.09 0.49
N ARG A 158 12.77 4.88 -0.55
CA ARG A 158 13.96 4.02 -0.51
C ARG A 158 13.63 2.59 -0.03
N ILE A 159 12.53 2.05 -0.55
CA ILE A 159 12.12 0.66 -0.35
C ILE A 159 12.58 -0.14 -1.56
N GLU A 160 13.23 -1.28 -1.32
CA GLU A 160 13.77 -2.13 -2.37
C GLU A 160 12.64 -2.82 -3.16
N GLU A 161 12.65 -2.65 -4.49
CA GLU A 161 11.64 -3.25 -5.39
C GLU A 161 11.73 -4.79 -5.46
N ASN A 162 12.91 -5.38 -5.17
CA ASN A 162 13.12 -6.82 -5.19
C ASN A 162 12.26 -7.59 -4.17
N ARG A 163 11.72 -6.89 -3.16
CA ARG A 163 10.76 -7.43 -2.19
C ARG A 163 9.37 -7.65 -2.79
N ILE A 164 9.06 -6.96 -3.89
CA ILE A 164 7.75 -7.01 -4.53
C ILE A 164 7.77 -8.08 -5.62
N LYS A 165 6.84 -9.01 -5.54
CA LYS A 165 6.64 -10.08 -6.52
C LYS A 165 5.20 -10.03 -7.03
N TRP A 166 4.95 -10.66 -8.16
CA TRP A 166 3.61 -10.77 -8.72
C TRP A 166 3.09 -12.19 -8.54
N THR A 167 1.77 -12.31 -8.36
CA THR A 167 1.15 -13.63 -8.38
C THR A 167 1.10 -14.17 -9.80
N GLU A 168 1.31 -15.49 -9.96
CA GLU A 168 1.20 -16.16 -11.25
C GLU A 168 -0.25 -16.58 -11.55
N LYS A 169 -1.05 -16.77 -10.51
CA LYS A 169 -2.47 -17.14 -10.58
C LYS A 169 -3.22 -16.66 -9.34
N PHE A 170 -4.53 -16.54 -9.44
CA PHE A 170 -5.38 -16.30 -8.27
C PHE A 170 -5.58 -17.61 -7.50
N GLU A 171 -5.08 -17.66 -6.29
CA GLU A 171 -5.35 -18.76 -5.35
C GLU A 171 -6.03 -18.20 -4.11
N LYS A 172 -7.04 -18.93 -3.61
CA LYS A 172 -7.52 -18.66 -2.25
C LYS A 172 -6.40 -19.08 -1.30
N SER A 173 -6.06 -18.19 -0.38
CA SER A 173 -5.04 -18.50 0.63
C SER A 173 -5.63 -19.46 1.66
N GLU A 174 -5.57 -20.75 1.38
CA GLU A 174 -5.77 -21.81 2.37
C GLU A 174 -4.46 -22.17 3.06
N ASN A 175 -3.35 -21.57 2.60
CA ASN A 175 -2.01 -21.85 3.09
C ASN A 175 -1.66 -20.85 4.20
N GLN A 176 -1.50 -21.36 5.42
CA GLN A 176 -1.07 -20.58 6.60
C GLN A 176 0.34 -19.95 6.46
N ALA A 177 1.07 -20.25 5.38
CA ALA A 177 2.41 -19.72 5.10
C ALA A 177 2.40 -18.33 4.43
N ILE A 178 1.23 -17.75 4.11
CA ILE A 178 1.10 -16.43 3.48
C ILE A 178 -0.04 -15.67 4.16
N ILE A 179 0.20 -14.41 4.52
CA ILE A 179 -0.83 -13.52 5.05
C ILE A 179 -1.62 -12.93 3.88
N ASP A 180 -2.93 -13.18 3.84
CA ASP A 180 -3.82 -12.65 2.79
C ASP A 180 -4.45 -11.32 3.22
N LEU A 181 -3.96 -10.22 2.66
CA LEU A 181 -4.49 -8.88 2.86
C LEU A 181 -5.36 -8.39 1.69
N ARG A 182 -5.65 -9.22 0.71
CA ARG A 182 -6.50 -8.83 -0.43
C ARG A 182 -7.88 -8.38 0.05
N SER A 183 -8.25 -7.16 -0.32
CA SER A 183 -9.50 -6.49 0.09
C SER A 183 -9.67 -6.26 1.60
N VAL A 184 -8.63 -6.47 2.40
CA VAL A 184 -8.61 -6.15 3.83
C VAL A 184 -8.47 -4.65 4.00
N ILE A 185 -7.47 -4.03 3.34
CA ILE A 185 -7.27 -2.57 3.37
C ILE A 185 -8.29 -1.91 2.44
N SER A 186 -9.40 -1.48 3.00
CA SER A 186 -10.56 -0.99 2.26
C SER A 186 -11.12 0.29 2.89
N PRO A 187 -11.58 1.26 2.07
CA PRO A 187 -12.20 2.48 2.59
C PRO A 187 -13.57 2.24 3.25
N LYS A 188 -14.13 1.03 3.15
CA LYS A 188 -15.44 0.68 3.72
C LYS A 188 -15.42 0.37 5.21
N LYS A 189 -14.26 0.08 5.76
CA LYS A 189 -14.06 -0.25 7.18
C LYS A 189 -13.00 0.67 7.77
N SER A 190 -13.11 0.95 9.05
CA SER A 190 -12.10 1.72 9.76
C SER A 190 -10.76 0.99 9.79
N PHE A 191 -9.65 1.69 9.56
CA PHE A 191 -8.31 1.13 9.72
C PHE A 191 -8.03 0.73 11.18
N LEU A 192 -8.70 1.35 12.15
CA LEU A 192 -8.55 1.05 13.58
C LEU A 192 -8.98 -0.40 13.92
N GLU A 193 -9.89 -0.97 13.15
CA GLU A 193 -10.40 -2.34 13.38
C GLU A 193 -9.44 -3.42 12.86
N ARG A 194 -8.47 -3.07 12.03
CA ARG A 194 -7.59 -4.03 11.35
C ARG A 194 -6.32 -4.36 12.12
N GLY A 195 -5.87 -3.45 12.98
CA GLY A 195 -4.65 -3.65 13.77
C GLY A 195 -3.34 -3.57 12.98
N ILE A 196 -3.40 -3.07 11.71
CA ILE A 196 -2.22 -2.94 10.84
C ILE A 196 -1.49 -1.63 11.09
N TYR A 197 -2.27 -0.55 11.18
CA TYR A 197 -1.79 0.82 11.17
C TYR A 197 -2.19 1.53 12.45
N ARG A 198 -1.20 2.06 13.17
CA ARG A 198 -1.37 2.97 14.30
C ARG A 198 -0.76 4.31 13.93
N PRO A 199 -1.58 5.36 13.68
CA PRO A 199 -1.08 6.60 13.13
C PRO A 199 -0.01 7.27 14.01
N ALA A 200 1.19 7.44 13.48
CA ALA A 200 2.15 8.40 14.01
C ALA A 200 1.86 9.75 13.36
N SER A 201 1.45 10.73 14.15
CA SER A 201 1.11 12.06 13.66
C SER A 201 2.33 12.78 13.09
N TYR A 202 2.09 13.57 12.03
CA TYR A 202 3.07 14.47 11.42
C TYR A 202 2.37 15.75 10.96
N ARG A 203 3.15 16.80 10.71
CA ARG A 203 2.59 18.06 10.23
C ARG A 203 2.13 17.91 8.79
N GLN A 204 0.84 18.08 8.57
CA GLN A 204 0.18 18.11 7.27
C GLN A 204 0.06 19.54 6.72
N ASN A 205 -0.28 19.66 5.43
CA ASN A 205 -0.34 20.97 4.77
C ASN A 205 -1.57 21.80 5.19
N PHE A 206 -2.64 21.13 5.62
CA PHE A 206 -3.90 21.75 6.06
C PHE A 206 -4.38 21.24 7.40
N GLY A 207 -5.25 22.04 8.03
CA GLY A 207 -5.92 21.67 9.27
C GLY A 207 -5.05 21.86 10.53
N ASN A 208 -5.74 21.91 11.67
CA ASN A 208 -5.12 21.93 13.01
C ASN A 208 -5.11 20.52 13.63
N GLU A 209 -5.92 19.63 13.08
CA GLU A 209 -6.03 18.23 13.49
C GLU A 209 -5.41 17.33 12.44
N PHE A 210 -4.75 16.28 12.92
CA PHE A 210 -4.11 15.30 12.04
C PHE A 210 -5.16 14.36 11.42
N GLU A 211 -5.18 14.28 10.09
CA GLU A 211 -6.03 13.36 9.34
C GLU A 211 -5.25 12.09 8.99
N PRO A 212 -5.55 10.95 9.61
CA PRO A 212 -4.81 9.71 9.40
C PRO A 212 -5.18 9.01 8.08
N ASN A 213 -4.28 8.11 7.66
CA ASN A 213 -4.51 7.13 6.58
C ASN A 213 -4.90 7.73 5.21
N LEU A 214 -4.43 8.94 4.92
CA LEU A 214 -4.53 9.53 3.58
C LEU A 214 -3.63 8.79 2.59
N SER A 215 -3.69 9.17 1.31
CA SER A 215 -2.72 8.73 0.31
C SER A 215 -1.30 9.03 0.75
N ILE A 216 -0.36 8.18 0.33
CA ILE A 216 1.09 8.37 0.54
C ILE A 216 1.59 9.74 0.03
N LEU A 217 0.88 10.36 -0.91
CA LEU A 217 1.22 11.69 -1.41
C LEU A 217 1.27 12.73 -0.28
N ASP A 218 0.32 12.66 0.66
CA ASP A 218 0.28 13.57 1.81
C ASP A 218 1.57 13.47 2.62
N LEU A 219 1.98 12.27 2.98
CA LEU A 219 3.19 12.03 3.75
C LEU A 219 4.46 12.41 2.97
N LEU A 220 4.56 12.02 1.70
CA LEU A 220 5.73 12.32 0.87
C LEU A 220 5.92 13.82 0.68
N PHE A 221 4.85 14.56 0.34
CA PHE A 221 4.96 16.00 0.10
C PHE A 221 5.15 16.82 1.37
N CYS A 222 4.62 16.34 2.50
CA CYS A 222 4.77 17.04 3.78
C CYS A 222 6.07 16.71 4.52
N GLN A 223 6.60 15.48 4.41
CA GLN A 223 7.69 14.97 5.25
C GLN A 223 8.93 14.48 4.47
N GLY A 224 8.82 14.33 3.16
CA GLY A 224 9.95 14.01 2.29
C GLY A 224 10.70 12.75 2.72
N THR A 225 11.99 12.89 2.99
CA THR A 225 12.89 11.79 3.36
C THR A 225 12.57 11.14 4.71
N GLU A 226 11.84 11.82 5.59
CA GLU A 226 11.41 11.26 6.88
C GLU A 226 10.17 10.37 6.76
N ALA A 227 9.51 10.35 5.60
CA ALA A 227 8.27 9.62 5.37
C ALA A 227 8.39 8.12 5.76
N LYS A 228 9.49 7.47 5.37
CA LYS A 228 9.72 6.05 5.72
C LYS A 228 9.76 5.82 7.22
N LYS A 229 10.46 6.65 7.98
CA LYS A 229 10.54 6.53 9.45
C LYS A 229 9.18 6.72 10.12
N ILE A 230 8.34 7.60 9.57
CA ILE A 230 6.97 7.82 10.08
C ILE A 230 6.11 6.58 9.83
N LEU A 231 6.21 5.95 8.64
CA LEU A 231 5.54 4.69 8.35
C LEU A 231 6.00 3.57 9.30
N GLU A 232 7.30 3.44 9.55
CA GLU A 232 7.86 2.46 10.50
C GLU A 232 7.33 2.67 11.92
N LYS A 233 7.23 3.93 12.38
CA LYS A 233 6.61 4.28 13.68
C LYS A 233 5.10 4.04 13.72
N SER A 234 4.44 3.99 12.58
CA SER A 234 3.00 3.76 12.45
C SER A 234 2.63 2.28 12.40
N SER A 235 3.61 1.38 12.54
CA SER A 235 3.39 -0.05 12.63
C SER A 235 2.68 -0.42 13.93
N ALA A 236 1.62 -1.22 13.86
CA ALA A 236 1.10 -1.91 15.02
C ALA A 236 2.00 -3.10 15.35
N ASP A 237 2.13 -3.45 16.63
CA ASP A 237 2.93 -4.62 17.05
C ASP A 237 2.44 -5.88 16.34
N SER A 238 3.34 -6.56 15.66
CA SER A 238 3.06 -7.74 14.81
C SER A 238 2.48 -8.94 15.58
N SER A 239 2.47 -8.90 16.91
CA SER A 239 1.89 -9.95 17.76
C SER A 239 0.35 -10.05 17.66
N SER A 240 -0.33 -9.05 17.11
CA SER A 240 -1.80 -8.99 17.04
C SER A 240 -2.42 -9.63 15.78
N TRP A 241 -1.61 -10.17 14.85
CA TRP A 241 -2.07 -10.66 13.54
C TRP A 241 -2.38 -12.15 13.48
N VAL A 242 -1.88 -12.93 14.45
CA VAL A 242 -1.92 -14.39 14.42
C VAL A 242 -3.20 -14.97 15.05
N ASP A 243 -3.99 -14.15 15.75
CA ASP A 243 -5.17 -14.61 16.52
C ASP A 243 -6.53 -14.25 15.90
N LYS A 244 -6.64 -14.09 14.55
CA LYS A 244 -7.94 -13.86 13.89
C LYS A 244 -8.18 -14.78 12.72
#